data_7aaa7e9f75e7af3087be697670d63928
#
_entry.id   7aaa7e9f75e7af3087be697670d63928
#
_cell.length_a   1.000
_cell.length_b   1.000
_cell.length_c   1.000
_cell.angle_alpha   90.00
_cell.angle_beta   90.00
_cell.angle_gamma   90.00
#
_symmetry.space_group_name_H-M   'P 1'
#
loop_
_entity.id
_entity.type
_entity.pdbx_description
1 polymer ?
#
loop_
_entity_poly.entity_id
_entity_poly.type
_entity_poly.pdbx_seq_one_letter_code
_entity_poly.pdbx_strand_id
1 'polypeptide(L)'
;MAHVVILGAGLGGMAGAYEMRAALGKEHKVTVVNESPDYVFIPSNPWIAVSWRKRSQTSFPIAPPLARKGIDFVCQHADKIDAANNRVHLADGSTLDYDHLLITTGPKLAFGNTPGAGPHGGFTQSVCTLDHAELAQADFEKLAKNPGPVIVGSLPGASCFGPAYE
;
A
#
# COMPACT_ATOMS: atom_id res chain seq x y z
N MET A 1 18.88 22.79 -8.13
CA MET A 1 18.58 21.63 -7.27
C MET A 1 17.10 21.38 -7.37
N ALA A 2 16.68 20.20 -7.84
CA ALA A 2 15.26 19.86 -7.95
C ALA A 2 14.83 18.97 -6.78
N HIS A 3 13.57 19.07 -6.38
CA HIS A 3 12.94 18.24 -5.36
C HIS A 3 11.86 17.34 -5.99
N VAL A 4 12.06 16.05 -5.96
CA VAL A 4 11.08 15.04 -6.37
C VAL A 4 10.35 14.54 -5.13
N VAL A 5 9.01 14.67 -5.10
CA VAL A 5 8.15 14.13 -4.04
C VAL A 5 7.36 12.96 -4.60
N ILE A 6 7.33 11.86 -3.85
CA ILE A 6 6.63 10.61 -4.21
C ILE A 6 5.59 10.34 -3.14
N LEU A 7 4.32 10.32 -3.51
CA LEU A 7 3.21 9.99 -2.61
C LEU A 7 2.88 8.51 -2.70
N GLY A 8 2.98 7.82 -1.57
CA GLY A 8 2.78 6.38 -1.43
C GLY A 8 4.09 5.59 -1.54
N ALA A 9 4.29 4.68 -0.58
CA ALA A 9 5.45 3.79 -0.51
C ALA A 9 5.10 2.33 -0.80
N GLY A 10 4.12 2.09 -1.64
CA GLY A 10 3.81 0.76 -2.17
C GLY A 10 4.82 0.29 -3.23
N LEU A 11 4.45 -0.74 -4.01
CA LEU A 11 5.30 -1.31 -5.06
C LEU A 11 5.81 -0.23 -6.04
N GLY A 12 4.91 0.62 -6.54
CA GLY A 12 5.28 1.68 -7.48
C GLY A 12 6.13 2.78 -6.85
N GLY A 13 5.79 3.21 -5.62
CA GLY A 13 6.50 4.30 -4.95
C GLY A 13 7.90 3.92 -4.52
N MET A 14 8.09 2.74 -3.96
CA MET A 14 9.42 2.26 -3.58
C MET A 14 10.32 2.05 -4.80
N ALA A 15 9.82 1.40 -5.86
CA ALA A 15 10.56 1.24 -7.10
C ALA A 15 10.91 2.61 -7.72
N GLY A 16 9.92 3.51 -7.83
CA GLY A 16 10.12 4.85 -8.36
C GLY A 16 11.14 5.67 -7.56
N ALA A 17 11.14 5.55 -6.23
CA ALA A 17 12.09 6.27 -5.37
C ALA A 17 13.54 5.81 -5.61
N TYR A 18 13.77 4.50 -5.74
CA TYR A 18 15.09 3.95 -6.03
C TYR A 18 15.56 4.34 -7.44
N GLU A 19 14.69 4.24 -8.44
CA GLU A 19 15.02 4.63 -9.82
C GLU A 19 15.33 6.13 -9.92
N MET A 20 14.49 6.99 -9.30
CA MET A 20 14.73 8.44 -9.26
C MET A 20 16.06 8.74 -8.57
N ARG A 21 16.36 8.10 -7.44
CA ARG A 21 17.62 8.31 -6.73
C ARG A 21 18.84 7.83 -7.53
N ALA A 22 18.70 6.75 -8.28
CA ALA A 22 19.77 6.24 -9.14
C ALA A 22 20.04 7.13 -10.37
N ALA A 23 18.98 7.69 -10.95
CA ALA A 23 19.06 8.54 -12.13
C ALA A 23 19.49 9.99 -11.83
N LEU A 24 19.17 10.50 -10.64
CA LEU A 24 19.47 11.89 -10.28
C LEU A 24 20.81 12.00 -9.53
N GLY A 25 21.50 13.12 -9.74
CA GLY A 25 22.68 13.49 -8.95
C GLY A 25 22.34 13.75 -7.48
N LYS A 26 23.35 13.70 -6.61
CA LYS A 26 23.19 13.89 -5.16
C LYS A 26 22.70 15.29 -4.78
N GLU A 27 22.86 16.25 -5.66
CA GLU A 27 22.38 17.63 -5.52
C GLU A 27 20.85 17.74 -5.59
N HIS A 28 20.15 16.72 -6.13
CA HIS A 28 18.70 16.68 -6.17
C HIS A 28 18.14 15.97 -4.95
N LYS A 29 16.99 16.42 -4.47
CA LYS A 29 16.28 15.85 -3.34
C LYS A 29 15.20 14.86 -3.79
N VAL A 30 15.09 13.72 -3.12
CA VAL A 30 13.99 12.75 -3.31
C VAL A 30 13.36 12.49 -1.96
N THR A 31 12.04 12.69 -1.85
CA THR A 31 11.27 12.47 -0.62
C THR A 31 10.10 11.54 -0.90
N VAL A 32 9.96 10.50 -0.10
CA VAL A 32 8.79 9.61 -0.10
C VAL A 32 7.88 10.00 1.06
N VAL A 33 6.59 10.16 0.78
CA VAL A 33 5.54 10.42 1.77
C VAL A 33 4.63 9.20 1.82
N ASN A 34 4.38 8.67 3.01
CA ASN A 34 3.45 7.56 3.21
C ASN A 34 2.81 7.64 4.60
N GLU A 35 1.54 7.28 4.72
CA GLU A 35 0.82 7.33 6.00
C GLU A 35 1.26 6.23 6.99
N SER A 36 1.71 5.08 6.48
CA SER A 36 2.22 3.97 7.28
C SER A 36 3.75 4.01 7.33
N PRO A 37 4.37 3.70 8.50
CA PRO A 37 5.81 3.57 8.61
C PRO A 37 6.35 2.29 7.96
N ASP A 38 5.46 1.32 7.66
CA ASP A 38 5.83 0.00 7.15
C ASP A 38 5.46 -0.18 5.68
N TYR A 39 6.39 -0.75 4.94
CA TYR A 39 6.16 -1.31 3.62
C TYR A 39 5.49 -2.68 3.76
N VAL A 40 4.49 -2.94 2.94
CA VAL A 40 3.83 -4.24 2.83
C VAL A 40 3.98 -4.77 1.41
N PHE A 41 4.49 -5.98 1.27
CA PHE A 41 4.52 -6.68 -0.01
C PHE A 41 3.16 -7.34 -0.27
N ILE A 42 2.23 -6.57 -0.81
CA ILE A 42 0.82 -6.95 -1.03
C ILE A 42 0.65 -8.28 -1.76
N PRO A 43 1.47 -8.66 -2.77
CA PRO A 43 1.35 -9.96 -3.42
C PRO A 43 1.48 -11.18 -2.50
N SER A 44 2.03 -10.99 -1.29
CA SER A 44 2.12 -12.06 -0.27
C SER A 44 0.90 -12.17 0.64
N ASN A 45 -0.08 -11.30 0.54
CA ASN A 45 -1.26 -11.31 1.41
C ASN A 45 -2.07 -12.63 1.33
N PRO A 46 -2.27 -13.28 0.16
CA PRO A 46 -2.92 -14.59 0.11
C PRO A 46 -2.23 -15.65 0.97
N TRP A 47 -0.89 -15.63 1.06
CA TRP A 47 -0.14 -16.55 1.91
C TRP A 47 -0.34 -16.31 3.41
N ILE A 48 -0.61 -15.08 3.80
CA ILE A 48 -0.99 -14.75 5.19
C ILE A 48 -2.38 -15.29 5.47
N ALA A 49 -3.34 -15.07 4.56
CA ALA A 49 -4.71 -15.54 4.71
C ALA A 49 -4.81 -17.07 4.91
N VAL A 50 -3.88 -17.85 4.35
CA VAL A 50 -3.83 -19.31 4.52
C VAL A 50 -2.75 -19.78 5.49
N SER A 51 -2.25 -18.91 6.36
CA SER A 51 -1.26 -19.21 7.41
C SER A 51 0.12 -19.69 6.92
N TRP A 52 0.47 -19.45 5.63
CA TRP A 52 1.78 -19.82 5.08
C TRP A 52 2.86 -18.79 5.39
N ARG A 53 2.47 -17.55 5.69
CA ARG A 53 3.36 -16.46 6.07
C ARG A 53 2.78 -15.70 7.25
N LYS A 54 3.67 -14.94 7.91
CA LYS A 54 3.32 -13.99 8.98
C LYS A 54 3.59 -12.57 8.48
N ARG A 55 2.92 -11.58 9.06
CA ARG A 55 3.15 -10.14 8.81
C ARG A 55 4.64 -9.78 8.76
N SER A 56 5.41 -10.23 9.74
CA SER A 56 6.85 -9.92 9.83
C SER A 56 7.71 -10.48 8.69
N GLN A 57 7.18 -11.37 7.86
CA GLN A 57 7.88 -11.93 6.70
C GLN A 57 7.53 -11.18 5.39
N THR A 58 6.51 -10.34 5.42
CA THR A 58 5.96 -9.66 4.24
C THR A 58 5.94 -8.15 4.39
N SER A 59 6.39 -7.64 5.53
CA SER A 59 6.49 -6.20 5.81
C SER A 59 7.81 -5.84 6.46
N PHE A 60 8.23 -4.58 6.28
CA PHE A 60 9.44 -4.03 6.91
C PHE A 60 9.35 -2.50 7.03
N PRO A 61 10.05 -1.87 7.98
CA PRO A 61 10.09 -0.42 8.13
C PRO A 61 10.66 0.28 6.89
N ILE A 62 9.97 1.31 6.39
CA ILE A 62 10.33 2.04 5.15
C ILE A 62 11.58 2.91 5.35
N ALA A 63 11.69 3.61 6.48
CA ALA A 63 12.72 4.62 6.69
C ALA A 63 14.17 4.10 6.56
N PRO A 64 14.58 2.95 7.16
CA PRO A 64 15.98 2.53 7.11
C PRO A 64 16.52 2.23 5.70
N PRO A 65 15.80 1.50 4.82
CA PRO A 65 16.29 1.27 3.46
C PRO A 65 16.33 2.55 2.61
N LEU A 66 15.39 3.48 2.77
CA LEU A 66 15.41 4.76 2.05
C LEU A 66 16.59 5.64 2.50
N ALA A 67 16.82 5.75 3.81
CA ALA A 67 17.92 6.54 4.37
C ALA A 67 19.29 6.06 3.85
N ARG A 68 19.51 4.74 3.73
CA ARG A 68 20.75 4.20 3.14
C ARG A 68 21.02 4.64 1.70
N LYS A 69 19.98 5.06 1.00
CA LYS A 69 20.06 5.57 -0.37
C LYS A 69 20.05 7.09 -0.45
N GLY A 70 19.97 7.80 0.68
CA GLY A 70 19.85 9.26 0.69
C GLY A 70 18.48 9.73 0.14
N ILE A 71 17.43 8.97 0.44
CA ILE A 71 16.03 9.31 0.15
C ILE A 71 15.37 9.66 1.48
N ASP A 72 14.74 10.83 1.55
CA ASP A 72 14.00 11.26 2.72
C ASP A 72 12.67 10.53 2.82
N PHE A 73 12.24 10.24 4.05
CA PHE A 73 10.96 9.64 4.33
C PHE A 73 10.14 10.51 5.30
N VAL A 74 8.91 10.81 4.92
CA VAL A 74 7.93 11.53 5.73
C VAL A 74 6.75 10.59 5.99
N CYS A 75 6.60 10.17 7.26
CA CYS A 75 5.49 9.31 7.70
C CYS A 75 4.29 10.17 8.04
N GLN A 76 3.53 10.58 7.01
CA GLN A 76 2.34 11.42 7.14
C GLN A 76 1.34 11.12 6.03
N HIS A 77 0.06 11.35 6.29
CA HIS A 77 -0.95 11.36 5.25
C HIS A 77 -0.85 12.64 4.41
N ALA A 78 -0.98 12.51 3.08
CA ALA A 78 -1.07 13.64 2.16
C ALA A 78 -2.54 14.03 1.97
N ASP A 79 -2.95 15.14 2.56
CA ASP A 79 -4.35 15.59 2.56
C ASP A 79 -4.76 16.23 1.24
N LYS A 80 -3.88 17.07 0.68
CA LYS A 80 -4.20 17.86 -0.50
C LYS A 80 -2.96 18.13 -1.35
N ILE A 81 -3.16 18.07 -2.66
CA ILE A 81 -2.17 18.52 -3.65
C ILE A 81 -2.63 19.89 -4.18
N ASP A 82 -1.82 20.92 -3.98
CA ASP A 82 -1.95 22.22 -4.59
C ASP A 82 -1.04 22.29 -5.83
N ALA A 83 -1.57 21.83 -6.95
CA ALA A 83 -0.79 21.74 -8.20
C ALA A 83 -0.45 23.12 -8.78
N ALA A 84 -1.22 24.15 -8.47
CA ALA A 84 -0.94 25.50 -8.94
C ALA A 84 0.31 26.10 -8.28
N ASN A 85 0.60 25.70 -7.05
CA ASN A 85 1.74 26.17 -6.26
C ASN A 85 2.82 25.09 -6.06
N ASN A 86 2.72 23.95 -6.74
CA ASN A 86 3.64 22.82 -6.61
C ASN A 86 3.86 22.38 -5.14
N ARG A 87 2.77 22.21 -4.40
CA ARG A 87 2.79 21.96 -2.96
C ARG A 87 1.89 20.80 -2.55
N VAL A 88 2.37 19.97 -1.65
CA VAL A 88 1.59 18.95 -0.95
C VAL A 88 1.34 19.39 0.49
N HIS A 89 0.08 19.36 0.94
CA HIS A 89 -0.32 19.59 2.32
C HIS A 89 -0.42 18.25 3.04
N LEU A 90 0.15 18.17 4.24
CA LEU A 90 0.17 16.97 5.07
C LEU A 90 -0.80 17.09 6.25
N ALA A 91 -1.22 15.96 6.81
CA ALA A 91 -2.22 15.89 7.87
C ALA A 91 -1.80 16.59 9.17
N ASP A 92 -0.50 16.76 9.42
CA ASP A 92 0.04 17.49 10.56
C ASP A 92 0.06 19.03 10.36
N GLY A 93 -0.46 19.51 9.22
CA GLY A 93 -0.48 20.93 8.85
C GLY A 93 0.80 21.41 8.18
N SER A 94 1.84 20.59 8.08
CA SER A 94 3.05 20.92 7.34
C SER A 94 2.84 20.82 5.82
N THR A 95 3.79 21.34 5.06
CA THR A 95 3.74 21.31 3.60
C THR A 95 5.08 20.90 3.01
N LEU A 96 5.04 20.29 1.82
CA LEU A 96 6.20 19.96 1.00
C LEU A 96 6.06 20.62 -0.37
N ASP A 97 7.00 21.51 -0.71
CA ASP A 97 7.12 22.03 -2.06
C ASP A 97 7.89 21.02 -2.93
N TYR A 98 7.52 20.95 -4.21
CA TYR A 98 8.14 20.03 -5.17
C TYR A 98 8.36 20.67 -6.52
N ASP A 99 9.37 20.21 -7.25
CA ASP A 99 9.54 20.47 -8.69
C ASP A 99 8.83 19.38 -9.52
N HIS A 100 8.86 18.13 -9.02
CA HIS A 100 8.21 16.99 -9.66
C HIS A 100 7.46 16.15 -8.62
N LEU A 101 6.25 15.74 -8.98
CA LEU A 101 5.39 14.91 -8.13
C LEU A 101 5.07 13.58 -8.81
N LEU A 102 5.33 12.48 -8.12
CA LEU A 102 4.92 11.14 -8.50
C LEU A 102 3.83 10.65 -7.55
N ILE A 103 2.65 10.30 -8.09
CA ILE A 103 1.52 9.81 -7.29
C ILE A 103 1.41 8.30 -7.46
N THR A 104 1.61 7.56 -6.36
CA THR A 104 1.61 6.09 -6.30
C THR A 104 0.82 5.57 -5.11
N THR A 105 -0.23 6.30 -4.72
CA THR A 105 -1.04 6.03 -3.52
C THR A 105 -1.87 4.75 -3.62
N GLY A 106 -1.92 4.12 -4.80
CA GLY A 106 -2.69 2.90 -5.03
C GLY A 106 -4.20 3.12 -5.08
N PRO A 107 -4.98 2.03 -5.19
CA PRO A 107 -6.43 2.08 -5.26
C PRO A 107 -7.06 2.13 -3.87
N LYS A 108 -8.25 2.74 -3.78
CA LYS A 108 -9.16 2.59 -2.64
C LYS A 108 -10.12 1.43 -2.91
N LEU A 109 -10.27 0.52 -1.94
CA LEU A 109 -11.19 -0.60 -2.04
C LEU A 109 -12.65 -0.12 -1.95
N ALA A 110 -13.47 -0.48 -2.93
CA ALA A 110 -14.83 0.02 -3.09
C ALA A 110 -15.89 -1.01 -2.65
N PHE A 111 -15.73 -1.63 -1.49
CA PHE A 111 -16.68 -2.63 -0.97
C PHE A 111 -18.11 -2.11 -0.86
N GLY A 112 -18.30 -0.83 -0.57
CA GLY A 112 -19.61 -0.21 -0.49
C GLY A 112 -20.45 -0.26 -1.79
N ASN A 113 -19.80 -0.54 -2.94
CA ASN A 113 -20.50 -0.68 -4.23
C ASN A 113 -21.20 -2.04 -4.38
N THR A 114 -20.91 -3.01 -3.51
CA THR A 114 -21.50 -4.35 -3.54
C THR A 114 -22.08 -4.67 -2.17
N PRO A 115 -23.42 -4.73 -2.02
CA PRO A 115 -24.04 -5.04 -0.74
C PRO A 115 -23.53 -6.36 -0.15
N GLY A 116 -23.15 -6.34 1.12
CA GLY A 116 -22.64 -7.51 1.82
C GLY A 116 -21.17 -7.86 1.54
N ALA A 117 -20.46 -7.06 0.73
CA ALA A 117 -19.05 -7.28 0.46
C ALA A 117 -18.14 -6.65 1.54
N GLY A 118 -16.97 -7.26 1.72
CA GLY A 118 -15.90 -6.78 2.59
C GLY A 118 -15.92 -7.33 4.01
N PRO A 119 -14.77 -7.29 4.71
CA PRO A 119 -14.62 -7.84 6.04
C PRO A 119 -15.22 -6.97 7.15
N HIS A 120 -15.49 -5.69 6.87
CA HIS A 120 -16.03 -4.74 7.83
C HIS A 120 -17.52 -4.47 7.58
N GLY A 121 -18.39 -5.21 8.26
CA GLY A 121 -19.85 -5.10 8.12
C GLY A 121 -20.42 -5.85 6.91
N GLY A 122 -19.63 -6.61 6.18
CA GLY A 122 -20.04 -7.52 5.11
C GLY A 122 -19.89 -8.98 5.50
N PHE A 123 -20.07 -9.88 4.53
CA PHE A 123 -20.05 -11.33 4.71
C PHE A 123 -18.87 -12.00 4.01
N THR A 124 -17.98 -11.22 3.37
CA THR A 124 -16.84 -11.74 2.61
C THR A 124 -15.53 -11.26 3.20
N GLN A 125 -14.50 -12.09 3.10
CA GLN A 125 -13.13 -11.71 3.39
C GLN A 125 -12.46 -11.10 2.15
N SER A 126 -11.26 -10.56 2.35
CA SER A 126 -10.43 -9.97 1.30
C SER A 126 -8.96 -10.24 1.62
N VAL A 127 -8.12 -10.25 0.59
CA VAL A 127 -6.66 -10.32 0.71
C VAL A 127 -5.97 -9.07 0.14
N CYS A 128 -6.75 -8.03 -0.16
CA CYS A 128 -6.24 -6.82 -0.81
C CYS A 128 -5.38 -5.94 0.11
N THR A 129 -5.53 -6.06 1.42
CA THR A 129 -4.67 -5.40 2.41
C THR A 129 -4.15 -6.43 3.41
N LEU A 130 -3.09 -6.08 4.14
CA LEU A 130 -2.51 -6.96 5.14
C LEU A 130 -3.49 -7.25 6.29
N ASP A 131 -4.20 -6.23 6.78
CA ASP A 131 -5.18 -6.38 7.86
C ASP A 131 -6.36 -7.27 7.43
N HIS A 132 -6.82 -7.15 6.18
CA HIS A 132 -7.84 -8.03 5.63
C HIS A 132 -7.34 -9.48 5.52
N ALA A 133 -6.09 -9.68 5.11
CA ALA A 133 -5.50 -11.02 5.05
C ALA A 133 -5.40 -11.69 6.42
N GLU A 134 -5.12 -10.91 7.49
CA GLU A 134 -5.14 -11.41 8.87
C GLU A 134 -6.56 -11.76 9.35
N LEU A 135 -7.57 -10.99 8.96
CA LEU A 135 -8.98 -11.35 9.22
C LEU A 135 -9.37 -12.63 8.48
N ALA A 136 -8.97 -12.75 7.20
CA ALA A 136 -9.20 -13.94 6.40
C ALA A 136 -8.49 -15.17 6.99
N GLN A 137 -7.28 -15.01 7.56
CA GLN A 137 -6.55 -16.07 8.25
C GLN A 137 -7.35 -16.66 9.40
N ALA A 138 -7.96 -15.81 10.24
CA ALA A 138 -8.76 -16.28 11.36
C ALA A 138 -9.97 -17.13 10.92
N ASP A 139 -10.57 -16.80 9.78
CA ASP A 139 -11.67 -17.61 9.22
C ASP A 139 -11.17 -18.87 8.52
N PHE A 140 -10.01 -18.82 7.84
CA PHE A 140 -9.35 -20.00 7.29
C PHE A 140 -9.02 -21.03 8.38
N GLU A 141 -8.53 -20.60 9.53
CA GLU A 141 -8.23 -21.52 10.66
C GLU A 141 -9.50 -22.19 11.22
N LYS A 142 -10.64 -21.50 11.21
CA LYS A 142 -11.95 -22.10 11.58
C LYS A 142 -12.38 -23.11 10.52
N LEU A 143 -12.28 -22.74 9.24
CA LEU A 143 -12.61 -23.62 8.11
C LEU A 143 -11.76 -24.88 8.11
N ALA A 144 -10.46 -24.78 8.38
CA ALA A 144 -9.56 -25.93 8.45
C ALA A 144 -9.95 -26.93 9.55
N LYS A 145 -10.56 -26.46 10.65
CA LYS A 145 -11.08 -27.32 11.74
C LYS A 145 -12.44 -27.94 11.44
N ASN A 146 -13.27 -27.24 10.65
CA ASN A 146 -14.60 -27.70 10.26
C ASN A 146 -14.81 -27.35 8.77
N PRO A 147 -14.29 -28.20 7.86
CA PRO A 147 -14.32 -27.93 6.42
C PRO A 147 -15.72 -27.80 5.85
N GLY A 148 -15.90 -26.87 4.92
CA GLY A 148 -17.11 -26.60 4.19
C GLY A 148 -16.84 -25.99 2.81
N PRO A 149 -17.87 -25.65 2.04
CA PRO A 149 -17.70 -24.99 0.76
C PRO A 149 -16.97 -23.64 0.87
N VAL A 150 -16.06 -23.37 -0.04
CA VAL A 150 -15.34 -22.10 -0.17
C VAL A 150 -15.61 -21.51 -1.53
N ILE A 151 -15.91 -20.22 -1.60
CA ILE A 151 -16.05 -19.46 -2.84
C ILE A 151 -14.93 -18.43 -2.88
N VAL A 152 -14.11 -18.49 -3.92
CA VAL A 152 -13.09 -17.49 -4.22
C VAL A 152 -13.49 -16.77 -5.51
N GLY A 153 -13.40 -15.46 -5.53
CA GLY A 153 -13.85 -14.70 -6.70
C GLY A 153 -13.45 -13.24 -6.65
N SER A 154 -13.81 -12.53 -7.71
CA SER A 154 -13.60 -11.10 -7.88
C SER A 154 -14.96 -10.39 -7.90
N LEU A 155 -15.07 -9.29 -7.17
CA LEU A 155 -16.30 -8.50 -7.09
C LEU A 155 -16.59 -7.78 -8.42
N PRO A 156 -17.86 -7.46 -8.73
CA PRO A 156 -18.22 -6.68 -9.92
C PRO A 156 -17.42 -5.37 -10.01
N GLY A 157 -16.90 -5.09 -11.20
CA GLY A 157 -16.06 -3.90 -11.45
C GLY A 157 -14.59 -4.03 -11.04
N ALA A 158 -14.21 -5.07 -10.31
CA ALA A 158 -12.80 -5.36 -10.04
C ALA A 158 -12.18 -6.13 -11.22
N SER A 159 -10.91 -5.84 -11.53
CA SER A 159 -10.15 -6.51 -12.61
C SER A 159 -9.11 -7.51 -12.10
N CYS A 160 -9.19 -7.90 -10.82
CA CYS A 160 -8.25 -8.82 -10.17
C CYS A 160 -8.65 -10.29 -10.36
N PHE A 161 -8.85 -10.74 -11.61
CA PHE A 161 -9.24 -12.13 -11.88
C PHE A 161 -8.09 -13.12 -11.67
N GLY A 162 -6.85 -12.73 -11.97
CA GLY A 162 -5.67 -13.56 -11.77
C GLY A 162 -5.52 -14.01 -10.32
N PRO A 163 -5.42 -13.10 -9.33
CA PRO A 163 -5.33 -13.46 -7.92
C PRO A 163 -6.51 -14.26 -7.37
N ALA A 164 -7.69 -14.16 -7.99
CA ALA A 164 -8.84 -14.96 -7.60
C ALA A 164 -8.81 -16.39 -8.17
N TYR A 165 -8.07 -16.58 -9.27
CA TYR A 165 -7.92 -17.88 -9.94
C TYR A 165 -6.78 -18.71 -9.33
N GLU A 166 -5.68 -18.07 -8.92
CA GLU A 166 -4.50 -18.71 -8.30
C GLU A 166 -4.75 -19.09 -6.82
#